data_4c50a717fa1871df3e4a78afc8d6dcdc
#
_entry.id   4c50a717fa1871df3e4a78afc8d6dcdc
#
_cell.length_a   1.000
_cell.length_b   1.000
_cell.length_c   1.000
_cell.angle_alpha   90.00
_cell.angle_beta   90.00
_cell.angle_gamma   90.00
#
_symmetry.space_group_name_H-M   'P 1'
#
loop_
_entity.id
_entity.type
_entity.pdbx_description
1 polymer ?
#
loop_
_entity_poly.entity_id
_entity_poly.type
_entity_poly.pdbx_seq_one_letter_code
_entity_poly.pdbx_strand_id
1 'polypeptide(L)'
;MDISFQSPFHIITRYENIQSVEFYDQFLNWLRGEFDLYLMEELDGLTVHYPSGFFSVKLFSKREKDLSIEIKISSKTLKSANQVSSKIETIYAHLKNMASD
;
A
#
# COMPACT_ATOMS: atom_id res chain seq x y z
N MET A 1 8.60 7.36 -6.78
CA MET A 1 8.80 6.15 -5.96
C MET A 1 10.19 6.15 -5.38
N ASP A 2 10.29 6.01 -4.08
CA ASP A 2 11.57 5.99 -3.38
C ASP A 2 11.93 4.56 -2.99
N ILE A 3 13.18 4.19 -3.26
CA ILE A 3 13.74 2.90 -2.86
C ILE A 3 14.93 3.18 -1.97
N SER A 4 14.92 2.63 -0.77
CA SER A 4 16.01 2.82 0.19
C SER A 4 16.29 1.51 0.93
N PHE A 5 17.40 1.49 1.67
CA PHE A 5 17.73 0.36 2.51
C PHE A 5 18.02 0.85 3.91
N GLN A 6 17.25 0.32 4.87
CA GLN A 6 17.50 0.53 6.30
C GLN A 6 17.61 -0.85 6.93
N SER A 7 18.85 -1.24 7.22
CA SER A 7 19.12 -2.60 7.71
C SER A 7 18.15 -3.03 8.80
N PRO A 8 17.51 -4.21 8.70
CA PRO A 8 17.70 -5.25 7.67
C PRO A 8 16.73 -5.16 6.48
N PHE A 9 16.06 -4.01 6.26
CA PHE A 9 14.95 -3.91 5.30
C PHE A 9 15.30 -3.11 4.05
N HIS A 10 14.85 -3.63 2.90
CA HIS A 10 14.70 -2.84 1.68
C HIS A 10 13.34 -2.17 1.74
N ILE A 11 13.28 -0.86 1.56
CA ILE A 11 12.08 -0.07 1.72
C ILE A 11 11.69 0.57 0.39
N ILE A 12 10.45 0.37 -0.02
CA ILE A 12 9.86 1.02 -1.19
C ILE A 12 8.73 1.92 -0.68
N THR A 13 8.79 3.20 -1.00
CA THR A 13 7.78 4.17 -0.60
C THR A 13 7.15 4.79 -1.84
N ARG A 14 5.82 4.83 -1.88
CA ARG A 14 5.03 5.44 -2.94
C ARG A 14 3.99 6.37 -2.36
N TYR A 15 3.77 7.48 -3.05
CA TYR A 15 2.67 8.40 -2.74
C TYR A 15 1.79 8.51 -3.97
N GLU A 16 0.48 8.35 -3.79
CA GLU A 16 -0.50 8.47 -4.86
C GLU A 16 -1.61 9.43 -4.46
N ASN A 17 -2.00 10.31 -5.37
CA ASN A 17 -3.16 11.15 -5.18
C ASN A 17 -4.42 10.35 -5.52
N ILE A 18 -5.44 10.45 -4.66
CA ILE A 18 -6.70 9.74 -4.86
C ILE A 18 -7.87 10.72 -4.86
N GLN A 19 -8.99 10.30 -5.46
CA GLN A 19 -10.15 11.16 -5.65
C GLN A 19 -11.05 11.24 -4.43
N SER A 20 -11.11 10.17 -3.63
CA SER A 20 -12.10 10.11 -2.55
C SER A 20 -11.67 9.14 -1.46
N VAL A 21 -12.30 9.29 -0.29
CA VAL A 21 -12.13 8.35 0.82
C VAL A 21 -12.72 6.99 0.45
N GLU A 22 -13.78 6.95 -0.34
CA GLU A 22 -14.39 5.72 -0.83
C GLU A 22 -13.41 4.89 -1.65
N PHE A 23 -12.59 5.53 -2.48
CA PHE A 23 -11.54 4.86 -3.23
C PHE A 23 -10.52 4.22 -2.28
N TYR A 24 -10.11 4.96 -1.25
CA TYR A 24 -9.20 4.45 -0.24
C TYR A 24 -9.78 3.21 0.46
N ASP A 25 -11.04 3.28 0.88
CA ASP A 25 -11.70 2.16 1.56
C ASP A 25 -11.79 0.94 0.66
N GLN A 26 -12.12 1.11 -0.62
CA GLN A 26 -12.14 0.02 -1.59
C GLN A 26 -10.75 -0.59 -1.79
N PHE A 27 -9.73 0.25 -1.86
CA PHE A 27 -8.36 -0.21 -2.01
C PHE A 27 -7.94 -1.07 -0.81
N LEU A 28 -8.21 -0.61 0.41
CA LEU A 28 -7.92 -1.40 1.60
C LEU A 28 -8.70 -2.73 1.61
N ASN A 29 -9.96 -2.70 1.19
CA ASN A 29 -10.78 -3.90 1.13
C ASN A 29 -10.20 -4.95 0.17
N TRP A 30 -9.74 -4.53 -1.00
CA TRP A 30 -9.09 -5.43 -1.95
C TRP A 30 -7.77 -5.97 -1.41
N LEU A 31 -6.99 -5.12 -0.72
CA LEU A 31 -5.74 -5.57 -0.09
C LEU A 31 -6.00 -6.60 1.00
N ARG A 32 -7.02 -6.41 1.83
CA ARG A 32 -7.41 -7.39 2.85
C ARG A 32 -7.73 -8.74 2.22
N GLY A 33 -8.43 -8.75 1.10
CA GLY A 33 -8.75 -9.97 0.38
C GLY A 33 -7.53 -10.67 -0.20
N GLU A 34 -6.65 -9.91 -0.84
CA GLU A 34 -5.45 -10.46 -1.48
C GLU A 34 -4.45 -11.03 -0.45
N PHE A 35 -4.35 -10.40 0.72
CA PHE A 35 -3.39 -10.77 1.75
C PHE A 35 -4.05 -11.40 2.98
N ASP A 36 -5.21 -12.04 2.83
CA ASP A 36 -6.04 -12.53 3.93
C ASP A 36 -5.37 -13.63 4.77
N LEU A 37 -4.32 -14.26 4.27
CA LEU A 37 -3.58 -15.30 5.00
C LEU A 37 -2.56 -14.70 5.98
N TYR A 38 -2.35 -13.40 5.95
CA TYR A 38 -1.32 -12.74 6.76
C TYR A 38 -1.93 -11.91 7.89
N LEU A 39 -1.12 -11.68 8.92
CA LEU A 39 -1.52 -10.85 10.05
C LEU A 39 -1.71 -9.40 9.61
N MET A 40 -2.83 -8.81 10.00
CA MET A 40 -3.17 -7.43 9.67
C MET A 40 -3.47 -6.61 10.92
N GLU A 41 -3.06 -5.34 10.87
CA GLU A 41 -3.36 -4.35 11.90
C GLU A 41 -3.98 -3.12 11.25
N GLU A 42 -5.02 -2.55 11.87
CA GLU A 42 -5.74 -1.40 11.32
C GLU A 42 -5.88 -0.29 12.35
N LEU A 43 -4.76 0.15 12.91
CA LEU A 43 -4.77 1.25 13.88
C LEU A 43 -4.68 2.62 13.20
N ASP A 44 -3.91 2.73 12.14
CA ASP A 44 -3.68 3.97 11.41
C ASP A 44 -3.46 3.62 9.94
N GLY A 45 -4.56 3.23 9.27
CA GLY A 45 -4.52 2.64 7.97
C GLY A 45 -4.43 1.12 8.05
N LEU A 46 -3.80 0.49 7.08
CA LEU A 46 -3.64 -0.96 7.05
C LEU A 46 -2.16 -1.32 7.07
N THR A 47 -1.78 -2.22 7.98
CA THR A 47 -0.45 -2.82 8.01
C THR A 47 -0.60 -4.34 7.88
N VAL A 48 0.11 -4.93 6.92
CA VAL A 48 0.10 -6.38 6.66
C VAL A 48 1.49 -6.92 6.91
N HIS A 49 1.57 -7.94 7.78
CA HIS A 49 2.83 -8.61 8.11
C HIS A 49 2.92 -9.93 7.35
N TYR A 50 3.99 -10.12 6.60
CA TYR A 50 4.26 -11.36 5.86
C TYR A 50 5.66 -11.87 6.23
N PRO A 51 6.03 -13.12 5.85
CA PRO A 51 7.26 -13.74 6.39
C PRO A 51 8.53 -12.94 6.21
N SER A 52 8.69 -12.20 5.12
CA SER A 52 9.92 -11.45 4.86
C SER A 52 9.81 -9.96 5.20
N GLY A 53 8.69 -9.50 5.79
CA GLY A 53 8.55 -8.09 6.14
C GLY A 53 7.12 -7.66 6.40
N PHE A 54 6.84 -6.41 6.05
CA PHE A 54 5.50 -5.85 6.20
C PHE A 54 5.31 -4.70 5.22
N PHE A 55 4.03 -4.34 4.98
CA PHE A 55 3.73 -3.10 4.27
C PHE A 55 2.63 -2.35 4.99
N SER A 56 2.58 -1.04 4.77
CA SER A 56 1.51 -0.20 5.31
C SER A 56 0.92 0.69 4.23
N VAL A 57 -0.36 0.99 4.38
CA VAL A 57 -1.08 1.93 3.52
C VAL A 57 -1.80 2.91 4.44
N LYS A 58 -1.49 4.20 4.29
CA LYS A 58 -2.04 5.26 5.14
C LYS A 58 -2.63 6.36 4.28
N LEU A 59 -3.72 6.95 4.79
CA LEU A 59 -4.36 8.09 4.16
C LEU A 59 -3.79 9.39 4.72
N PHE A 60 -3.42 10.29 3.82
CA PHE A 60 -3.00 11.65 4.18
C PHE A 60 -3.96 12.65 3.55
N SER A 61 -4.34 13.67 4.31
CA SER A 61 -5.13 14.77 3.82
C SER A 61 -4.44 16.07 4.22
N LYS A 62 -3.88 16.76 3.21
CA LYS A 62 -3.25 18.08 3.45
C LYS A 62 -4.27 19.20 3.42
N ARG A 63 -5.34 19.03 2.66
CA ARG A 63 -6.46 19.98 2.49
C ARG A 63 -7.70 19.16 2.14
N GLU A 64 -8.88 19.76 2.28
CA GLU A 64 -10.15 19.09 2.01
C GLU A 64 -10.23 18.40 0.64
N LYS A 65 -9.47 18.89 -0.35
CA LYS A 65 -9.52 18.37 -1.72
C LYS A 65 -8.27 17.58 -2.11
N ASP A 66 -7.25 17.57 -1.26
CA ASP A 66 -5.96 16.92 -1.56
C ASP A 66 -5.81 15.66 -0.73
N LEU A 67 -6.38 14.57 -1.22
CA LEU A 67 -6.22 13.26 -0.61
C LEU A 67 -5.07 12.52 -1.28
N SER A 68 -4.18 11.97 -0.47
CA SER A 68 -3.13 11.09 -0.95
C SER A 68 -2.98 9.89 -0.03
N ILE A 69 -2.40 8.83 -0.56
CA ILE A 69 -2.06 7.65 0.21
C ILE A 69 -0.56 7.44 0.18
N GLU A 70 -0.02 6.95 1.29
CA GLU A 70 1.35 6.49 1.38
C GLU A 70 1.33 4.97 1.42
N ILE A 71 2.08 4.35 0.51
CA ILE A 71 2.29 2.90 0.49
C ILE A 71 3.77 2.68 0.80
N LYS A 72 4.05 2.02 1.92
CA LYS A 72 5.42 1.76 2.36
C LYS A 72 5.62 0.27 2.55
N ILE A 73 6.57 -0.30 1.82
CA ILE A 73 6.86 -1.73 1.81
C ILE A 73 8.25 -1.93 2.40
N SER A 74 8.36 -2.81 3.39
CA SER A 74 9.63 -3.13 4.06
C SER A 74 9.84 -4.63 3.99
N SER A 75 10.87 -5.08 3.30
CA SER A 75 11.18 -6.51 3.14
C SER A 75 12.65 -6.78 3.32
N LYS A 76 12.98 -7.96 3.84
CA LYS A 76 14.37 -8.38 4.06
C LYS A 76 15.14 -8.59 2.76
N THR A 77 14.44 -8.84 1.65
CA THR A 77 15.06 -8.97 0.33
C THR A 77 14.42 -8.01 -0.64
N LEU A 78 15.20 -7.52 -1.60
CA LEU A 78 14.68 -6.66 -2.67
C LEU A 78 13.68 -7.42 -3.55
N LYS A 79 13.92 -8.70 -3.78
CA LYS A 79 13.01 -9.54 -4.56
C LYS A 79 11.62 -9.58 -3.93
N SER A 80 11.54 -9.81 -2.62
CA SER A 80 10.28 -9.83 -1.89
C SER A 80 9.59 -8.46 -1.93
N ALA A 81 10.36 -7.38 -1.72
CA ALA A 81 9.82 -6.02 -1.80
C ALA A 81 9.19 -5.74 -3.16
N ASN A 82 9.87 -6.13 -4.24
CA ASN A 82 9.36 -5.92 -5.60
C ASN A 82 8.13 -6.77 -5.89
N GLN A 83 8.07 -8.00 -5.39
CA GLN A 83 6.89 -8.87 -5.56
C GLN A 83 5.66 -8.28 -4.88
N VAL A 84 5.80 -7.82 -3.65
CA VAL A 84 4.70 -7.20 -2.90
C VAL A 84 4.29 -5.89 -3.58
N SER A 85 5.25 -5.08 -3.99
CA SER A 85 4.99 -3.82 -4.70
C SER A 85 4.19 -4.07 -5.97
N SER A 86 4.55 -5.08 -6.75
CA SER A 86 3.82 -5.42 -8.00
C SER A 86 2.38 -5.82 -7.72
N LYS A 87 2.13 -6.60 -6.68
CA LYS A 87 0.76 -6.99 -6.32
C LYS A 87 -0.09 -5.79 -5.92
N ILE A 88 0.47 -4.93 -5.08
CA ILE A 88 -0.23 -3.72 -4.64
C ILE A 88 -0.51 -2.80 -5.82
N GLU A 89 0.48 -2.63 -6.70
CA GLU A 89 0.38 -1.79 -7.89
C GLU A 89 -0.71 -2.30 -8.84
N THR A 90 -0.78 -3.60 -9.04
CA THR A 90 -1.80 -4.22 -9.88
C THR A 90 -3.21 -3.95 -9.34
N ILE A 91 -3.40 -4.11 -8.04
CA ILE A 91 -4.69 -3.84 -7.38
C ILE A 91 -5.05 -2.36 -7.52
N TYR A 92 -4.10 -1.47 -7.24
CA TYR A 92 -4.31 -0.03 -7.34
C TYR A 92 -4.71 0.39 -8.75
N ALA A 93 -3.97 -0.08 -9.76
CA ALA A 93 -4.24 0.25 -11.16
C ALA A 93 -5.60 -0.27 -11.60
N HIS A 94 -5.97 -1.47 -11.18
CA HIS A 94 -7.26 -2.07 -11.49
C HIS A 94 -8.42 -1.22 -10.96
N LEU A 95 -8.34 -0.81 -9.69
CA LEU A 95 -9.36 0.03 -9.07
C LEU A 95 -9.41 1.42 -9.70
N LYS A 96 -8.27 1.99 -10.01
CA LYS A 96 -8.19 3.31 -10.65
C LYS A 96 -8.86 3.29 -12.03
N ASN A 97 -8.65 2.22 -12.80
CA ASN A 97 -9.30 2.06 -14.10
C ASN A 97 -10.80 1.88 -13.97
N MET A 98 -11.26 1.15 -12.98
CA MET A 98 -12.69 0.99 -12.70
C MET A 98 -13.33 2.31 -12.29
N ALA A 99 -12.64 3.13 -11.50
CA ALA A 99 -13.16 4.37 -10.96
C ALA A 99 -13.22 5.50 -12.00
N SER A 100 -12.45 5.38 -13.10
CA SER A 100 -12.38 6.43 -14.13
C SER A 100 -13.41 6.29 -15.23
N ASP A 101 -14.27 5.30 -15.15
CA ASP A 101 -15.35 5.10 -16.13
C ASP A 101 -16.58 5.98 -15.83
#